data_be1734124ad8a97dd65e956fc44673d4
#
_entry.id   be1734124ad8a97dd65e956fc44673d4
#
_cell.length_a   1.000
_cell.length_b   1.000
_cell.length_c   1.000
_cell.angle_alpha   90.00
_cell.angle_beta   90.00
_cell.angle_gamma   90.00
#
_symmetry.space_group_name_H-M   'P 1'
#
loop_
_entity.id
_entity.type
_entity.pdbx_description
1 polymer ?
#
loop_
_entity_poly.entity_id
_entity_poly.type
_entity_poly.pdbx_seq_one_letter_code
_entity_poly.pdbx_strand_id
1 'polypeptide(L)'
;MGHFDILIIGGGAAGIAAARAAADAGCKSIALVERKQKLGGILLQCSHPGFGAGLTGGEYAAALVQDFPETVTLFFGSTVLSVEPNKTAHLSGDRQISFSQLILATGSREIPLGALPIAGTRPKGVYTAGQMQEMMNLHGFVPQGPVVILGSGDIGLIMASQIAEMGISVTLVEQKENCGGLARNRRCLKDNSIRLICSQTIDAVEGSPALTGCCLSGGDKIACRTLLIAAGLVPERGLLAELGMPSWLQMCGSCNTVYPTAEGVTADGRKAGIAAFQKIRGKL
;
A
#
# COMPACT_ATOMS: atom_id res chain seq x y z
N MET A 1 -13.28 19.93 20.51
CA MET A 1 -13.73 18.77 19.69
C MET A 1 -14.54 19.29 18.51
N GLY A 2 -14.15 18.96 17.28
CA GLY A 2 -14.95 19.26 16.11
C GLY A 2 -15.86 18.09 15.76
N HIS A 3 -17.10 18.36 15.37
CA HIS A 3 -17.97 17.36 14.75
C HIS A 3 -17.91 17.52 13.22
N PHE A 4 -17.78 16.39 12.53
CA PHE A 4 -17.79 16.34 11.07
C PHE A 4 -18.90 15.42 10.58
N ASP A 5 -19.50 15.77 9.46
CA ASP A 5 -20.49 14.91 8.80
C ASP A 5 -19.85 13.59 8.37
N ILE A 6 -18.66 13.67 7.75
CA ILE A 6 -17.89 12.52 7.29
C ILE A 6 -16.46 12.60 7.83
N LEU A 7 -16.01 11.53 8.49
CA LEU A 7 -14.60 11.29 8.79
C LEU A 7 -14.04 10.27 7.80
N ILE A 8 -12.91 10.60 7.17
CA ILE A 8 -12.18 9.71 6.27
C ILE A 8 -10.82 9.40 6.91
N ILE A 9 -10.48 8.12 7.06
CA ILE A 9 -9.20 7.67 7.61
C ILE A 9 -8.33 7.12 6.49
N GLY A 10 -7.26 7.83 6.16
CA GLY A 10 -6.28 7.52 5.12
C GLY A 10 -6.40 8.42 3.89
N GLY A 11 -5.32 9.13 3.59
CA GLY A 11 -5.18 10.07 2.48
C GLY A 11 -4.53 9.47 1.23
N GLY A 12 -4.71 8.17 0.98
CA GLY A 12 -4.34 7.52 -0.27
C GLY A 12 -5.39 7.76 -1.38
N ALA A 13 -5.22 7.09 -2.54
CA ALA A 13 -6.09 7.25 -3.71
C ALA A 13 -7.59 7.12 -3.39
N ALA A 14 -7.97 6.12 -2.59
CA ALA A 14 -9.36 5.91 -2.20
C ALA A 14 -9.90 7.04 -1.32
N GLY A 15 -9.15 7.45 -0.29
CA GLY A 15 -9.58 8.49 0.65
C GLY A 15 -9.67 9.86 0.00
N ILE A 16 -8.73 10.22 -0.87
CA ILE A 16 -8.77 11.46 -1.67
C ILE A 16 -10.02 11.46 -2.56
N ALA A 17 -10.27 10.36 -3.27
CA ALA A 17 -11.43 10.25 -4.15
C ALA A 17 -12.76 10.27 -3.38
N ALA A 18 -12.81 9.66 -2.19
CA ALA A 18 -13.97 9.70 -1.32
C ALA A 18 -14.26 11.11 -0.82
N ALA A 19 -13.24 11.85 -0.39
CA ALA A 19 -13.37 13.22 0.09
C ALA A 19 -13.91 14.15 -1.01
N ARG A 20 -13.32 14.09 -2.20
CA ARG A 20 -13.78 14.87 -3.37
C ARG A 20 -15.22 14.54 -3.72
N ALA A 21 -15.54 13.26 -3.86
CA ALA A 21 -16.88 12.86 -4.27
C ALA A 21 -17.96 13.20 -3.23
N ALA A 22 -17.65 13.16 -1.94
CA ALA A 22 -18.56 13.62 -0.91
C ALA A 22 -18.76 15.15 -0.96
N ALA A 23 -17.69 15.93 -1.18
CA ALA A 23 -17.75 17.38 -1.35
C ALA A 23 -18.56 17.78 -2.58
N ASP A 24 -18.28 17.15 -3.74
CA ASP A 24 -19.01 17.36 -5.01
C ASP A 24 -20.50 17.02 -4.88
N ALA A 25 -20.84 16.00 -4.07
CA ALA A 25 -22.22 15.66 -3.75
C ALA A 25 -22.91 16.69 -2.83
N GLY A 26 -22.17 17.64 -2.26
CA GLY A 26 -22.68 18.74 -1.44
C GLY A 26 -22.40 18.65 0.05
N CYS A 27 -21.57 17.71 0.52
CA CYS A 27 -21.14 17.64 1.91
C CYS A 27 -20.23 18.83 2.24
N LYS A 28 -20.52 19.52 3.35
CA LYS A 28 -19.80 20.75 3.73
C LYS A 28 -18.87 20.56 4.94
N SER A 29 -18.89 19.41 5.58
CA SER A 29 -18.14 19.14 6.81
C SER A 29 -17.47 17.77 6.73
N ILE A 30 -16.27 17.73 6.14
CA ILE A 30 -15.51 16.51 5.92
C ILE A 30 -14.16 16.64 6.63
N ALA A 31 -13.79 15.64 7.44
CA ALA A 31 -12.44 15.48 7.97
C ALA A 31 -11.71 14.36 7.20
N LEU A 32 -10.47 14.60 6.77
CA LEU A 32 -9.57 13.58 6.26
C LEU A 32 -8.33 13.52 7.12
N VAL A 33 -8.08 12.37 7.72
CA VAL A 33 -6.92 12.13 8.61
C VAL A 33 -5.87 11.31 7.84
N GLU A 34 -4.66 11.85 7.76
CA GLU A 34 -3.51 11.21 7.12
C GLU A 34 -2.29 11.21 8.05
N ARG A 35 -1.68 10.04 8.24
CA ARG A 35 -0.51 9.87 9.11
C ARG A 35 0.77 10.50 8.57
N LYS A 36 0.92 10.60 7.25
CA LYS A 36 2.03 11.29 6.59
C LYS A 36 1.73 12.79 6.45
N GLN A 37 2.74 13.55 6.02
CA GLN A 37 2.61 15.01 5.83
C GLN A 37 2.06 15.40 4.44
N LYS A 38 1.70 14.40 3.62
CA LYS A 38 1.20 14.60 2.26
C LYS A 38 0.13 13.58 1.92
N LEU A 39 -0.85 13.98 1.12
CA LEU A 39 -1.80 13.08 0.48
C LEU A 39 -1.12 12.29 -0.65
N GLY A 40 -1.67 11.13 -0.99
CA GLY A 40 -1.22 10.26 -2.08
C GLY A 40 -0.91 8.83 -1.61
N GLY A 41 -0.63 8.61 -0.33
CA GLY A 41 -0.36 7.29 0.22
C GLY A 41 0.80 6.59 -0.50
N ILE A 42 0.59 5.34 -0.91
CA ILE A 42 1.60 4.52 -1.60
C ILE A 42 1.94 5.04 -3.01
N LEU A 43 1.07 5.83 -3.64
CA LEU A 43 1.33 6.39 -4.96
C LEU A 43 2.60 7.23 -5.00
N LEU A 44 2.91 7.92 -3.90
CA LEU A 44 4.08 8.82 -3.82
C LEU A 44 5.42 8.12 -4.04
N GLN A 45 5.50 6.82 -3.73
CA GLN A 45 6.72 6.03 -3.92
C GLN A 45 6.78 5.29 -5.26
N CYS A 46 5.71 5.33 -6.07
CA CYS A 46 5.64 4.65 -7.36
C CYS A 46 6.21 5.55 -8.47
N SER A 47 7.50 5.40 -8.79
CA SER A 47 8.20 6.19 -9.81
C SER A 47 7.99 5.65 -11.24
N HIS A 48 7.47 4.42 -11.38
CA HIS A 48 7.22 3.80 -12.68
C HIS A 48 5.93 4.32 -13.32
N PRO A 49 5.82 4.36 -14.67
CA PRO A 49 4.58 4.71 -15.37
C PRO A 49 3.56 3.55 -15.25
N GLY A 50 2.28 3.88 -15.44
CA GLY A 50 1.22 2.86 -15.47
C GLY A 50 -0.01 3.20 -14.65
N PHE A 51 -0.10 4.46 -14.22
CA PHE A 51 -1.26 5.03 -13.56
C PHE A 51 -2.00 5.96 -14.53
N GLY A 52 -3.33 5.87 -14.58
CA GLY A 52 -4.13 6.65 -15.53
C GLY A 52 -3.63 6.53 -16.97
N ALA A 53 -3.41 7.64 -17.63
CA ALA A 53 -2.92 7.73 -19.02
C ALA A 53 -1.38 7.58 -19.12
N GLY A 54 -0.75 6.74 -18.31
CA GLY A 54 0.70 6.51 -18.35
C GLY A 54 1.50 7.39 -17.41
N LEU A 55 0.85 8.01 -16.42
CA LEU A 55 1.49 8.79 -15.37
C LEU A 55 2.31 7.90 -14.43
N THR A 56 3.25 8.49 -13.72
CA THR A 56 3.82 7.92 -12.50
C THR A 56 2.81 7.98 -11.36
N GLY A 57 3.05 7.21 -10.28
CA GLY A 57 2.17 7.28 -9.11
C GLY A 57 2.13 8.67 -8.47
N GLY A 58 3.28 9.37 -8.42
CA GLY A 58 3.37 10.74 -7.91
C GLY A 58 2.55 11.73 -8.74
N GLU A 59 2.64 11.67 -10.06
CA GLU A 59 1.84 12.50 -10.98
C GLU A 59 0.35 12.18 -10.87
N TYR A 60 -0.01 10.90 -10.74
CA TYR A 60 -1.40 10.49 -10.52
C TYR A 60 -1.94 11.01 -9.18
N ALA A 61 -1.13 10.94 -8.11
CA ALA A 61 -1.50 11.52 -6.82
C ALA A 61 -1.67 13.04 -6.90
N ALA A 62 -0.78 13.75 -7.61
CA ALA A 62 -0.89 15.18 -7.83
C ALA A 62 -2.18 15.55 -8.57
N ALA A 63 -2.54 14.80 -9.61
CA ALA A 63 -3.82 14.99 -10.32
C ALA A 63 -5.05 14.75 -9.42
N LEU A 64 -4.97 13.79 -8.50
CA LEU A 64 -6.05 13.54 -7.54
C LEU A 64 -6.24 14.68 -6.52
N VAL A 65 -5.18 15.40 -6.16
CA VAL A 65 -5.25 16.50 -5.17
C VAL A 65 -5.32 17.89 -5.82
N GLN A 66 -5.23 17.98 -7.13
CA GLN A 66 -5.41 19.24 -7.85
C GLN A 66 -6.80 19.81 -7.53
N ASP A 67 -6.90 21.11 -7.21
CA ASP A 67 -8.14 21.80 -6.84
C ASP A 67 -8.93 21.05 -5.76
N PHE A 68 -8.23 20.65 -4.67
CA PHE A 68 -8.83 19.86 -3.60
C PHE A 68 -9.88 20.71 -2.85
N PRO A 69 -11.07 20.15 -2.52
CA PRO A 69 -12.17 20.92 -1.97
C PRO A 69 -11.85 21.57 -0.62
N GLU A 70 -12.08 22.87 -0.48
CA GLU A 70 -11.87 23.63 0.77
C GLU A 70 -12.80 23.16 1.92
N THR A 71 -13.88 22.47 1.59
CA THR A 71 -14.81 21.88 2.58
C THR A 71 -14.22 20.67 3.30
N VAL A 72 -13.02 20.20 2.90
CA VAL A 72 -12.32 19.10 3.53
C VAL A 72 -11.24 19.63 4.46
N THR A 73 -11.42 19.41 5.75
CA THR A 73 -10.39 19.70 6.76
C THR A 73 -9.36 18.57 6.79
N LEU A 74 -8.10 18.90 6.54
CA LEU A 74 -6.99 17.95 6.50
C LEU A 74 -6.26 17.89 7.85
N PHE A 75 -6.09 16.67 8.37
CA PHE A 75 -5.32 16.39 9.59
C PHE A 75 -4.07 15.59 9.21
N PHE A 76 -2.99 16.28 8.85
CA PHE A 76 -1.71 15.68 8.53
C PHE A 76 -0.91 15.27 9.78
N GLY A 77 0.02 14.33 9.63
CA GLY A 77 0.86 13.83 10.71
C GLY A 77 0.04 13.24 11.86
N SER A 78 -1.16 12.78 11.58
CA SER A 78 -2.15 12.37 12.57
C SER A 78 -2.53 10.90 12.34
N THR A 79 -2.32 10.08 13.36
CA THR A 79 -2.72 8.67 13.32
C THR A 79 -4.01 8.50 14.12
N VAL A 80 -5.02 7.85 13.53
CA VAL A 80 -6.20 7.41 14.29
C VAL A 80 -5.80 6.16 15.06
N LEU A 81 -5.92 6.21 16.38
CA LEU A 81 -5.53 5.17 17.31
C LEU A 81 -6.68 4.20 17.59
N SER A 82 -7.90 4.74 17.74
CA SER A 82 -9.11 3.97 17.96
C SER A 82 -10.35 4.73 17.47
N VAL A 83 -11.42 3.97 17.27
CA VAL A 83 -12.75 4.51 16.95
C VAL A 83 -13.75 3.84 17.90
N GLU A 84 -14.57 4.65 18.55
CA GLU A 84 -15.57 4.18 19.51
C GLU A 84 -16.97 4.02 18.87
N PRO A 85 -17.83 3.15 19.42
CA PRO A 85 -19.22 2.98 18.95
C PRO A 85 -20.06 4.27 19.02
N ASN A 86 -19.72 5.21 19.91
CA ASN A 86 -20.35 6.52 20.02
C ASN A 86 -19.94 7.51 18.92
N LYS A 87 -19.24 7.02 17.88
CA LYS A 87 -18.74 7.80 16.73
C LYS A 87 -17.70 8.86 17.10
N THR A 88 -16.81 8.51 18.00
CA THR A 88 -15.64 9.32 18.36
C THR A 88 -14.37 8.60 17.89
N ALA A 89 -13.52 9.29 17.17
CA ALA A 89 -12.18 8.83 16.77
C ALA A 89 -11.12 9.51 17.64
N HIS A 90 -10.21 8.73 18.19
CA HIS A 90 -9.06 9.19 18.95
C HIS A 90 -7.83 9.24 18.04
N LEU A 91 -7.18 10.40 18.01
CA LEU A 91 -5.99 10.64 17.19
C LEU A 91 -4.76 10.77 18.09
N SER A 92 -3.60 10.57 17.48
CA SER A 92 -2.32 10.90 18.12
C SER A 92 -2.30 12.35 18.60
N GLY A 93 -1.61 12.60 19.76
CA GLY A 93 -1.55 13.92 20.41
C GLY A 93 -2.85 14.32 21.11
N ASP A 94 -3.54 13.36 21.73
CA ASP A 94 -4.72 13.52 22.57
C ASP A 94 -5.88 14.30 21.93
N ARG A 95 -5.98 14.24 20.61
CA ARG A 95 -7.05 14.86 19.83
C ARG A 95 -8.20 13.88 19.60
N GLN A 96 -9.42 14.43 19.57
CA GLN A 96 -10.62 13.65 19.29
C GLN A 96 -11.47 14.34 18.21
N ILE A 97 -12.10 13.53 17.38
CA ILE A 97 -13.02 13.95 16.33
C ILE A 97 -14.29 13.12 16.46
N SER A 98 -15.46 13.81 16.56
CA SER A 98 -16.75 13.15 16.43
C SER A 98 -17.26 13.25 14.99
N PHE A 99 -18.06 12.28 14.56
CA PHE A 99 -18.51 12.19 13.17
C PHE A 99 -19.89 11.55 13.05
N SER A 100 -20.55 11.77 11.90
CA SER A 100 -21.81 11.09 11.57
C SER A 100 -21.60 9.80 10.77
N GLN A 101 -20.72 9.83 9.76
CA GLN A 101 -20.32 8.67 8.94
C GLN A 101 -18.79 8.53 8.92
N LEU A 102 -18.31 7.29 8.87
CA LEU A 102 -16.90 6.96 8.77
C LEU A 102 -16.61 6.25 7.46
N ILE A 103 -15.57 6.71 6.76
CA ILE A 103 -14.98 6.00 5.62
C ILE A 103 -13.57 5.55 6.01
N LEU A 104 -13.35 4.23 6.05
CA LEU A 104 -12.04 3.64 6.24
C LEU A 104 -11.38 3.44 4.88
N ALA A 105 -10.25 4.13 4.65
CA ALA A 105 -9.45 4.11 3.42
C ALA A 105 -7.97 3.85 3.73
N THR A 106 -7.69 3.02 4.72
CA THR A 106 -6.36 2.76 5.29
C THR A 106 -5.44 1.93 4.38
N GLY A 107 -5.99 1.40 3.27
CA GLY A 107 -5.21 0.65 2.31
C GLY A 107 -4.88 -0.77 2.76
N SER A 108 -3.72 -1.26 2.37
CA SER A 108 -3.21 -2.58 2.69
C SER A 108 -1.78 -2.51 3.20
N ARG A 109 -1.34 -3.56 3.87
CA ARG A 109 0.06 -3.77 4.28
C ARG A 109 0.63 -5.00 3.61
N GLU A 110 1.92 -5.00 3.40
CA GLU A 110 2.63 -6.15 2.87
C GLU A 110 2.79 -7.25 3.92
N ILE A 111 2.89 -8.49 3.46
CA ILE A 111 3.22 -9.64 4.31
C ILE A 111 4.71 -9.59 4.62
N PRO A 112 5.12 -9.40 5.91
CA PRO A 112 6.54 -9.37 6.27
C PRO A 112 7.11 -10.78 6.39
N LEU A 113 8.44 -10.90 6.40
CA LEU A 113 9.15 -12.18 6.60
C LEU A 113 8.63 -12.98 7.81
N GLY A 114 8.32 -12.29 8.92
CA GLY A 114 7.86 -12.94 10.15
C GLY A 114 6.48 -13.59 10.07
N ALA A 115 5.70 -13.29 9.02
CA ALA A 115 4.40 -13.89 8.77
C ALA A 115 4.46 -15.06 7.76
N LEU A 116 5.65 -15.39 7.26
CA LEU A 116 5.88 -16.48 6.33
C LEU A 116 6.57 -17.65 7.03
N PRO A 117 6.35 -18.90 6.58
CA PRO A 117 6.98 -20.10 7.14
C PRO A 117 8.43 -20.22 6.66
N ILE A 118 9.23 -19.17 6.84
CA ILE A 118 10.63 -19.10 6.43
C ILE A 118 11.50 -19.21 7.68
N ALA A 119 12.32 -20.24 7.75
CA ALA A 119 13.22 -20.51 8.85
C ALA A 119 14.48 -19.63 8.81
N GLY A 120 15.33 -19.78 9.83
CA GLY A 120 16.64 -19.14 9.91
C GLY A 120 16.67 -17.88 10.76
N THR A 121 17.70 -17.07 10.55
CA THR A 121 17.97 -15.86 11.32
C THR A 121 17.09 -14.68 10.88
N ARG A 122 17.21 -13.54 11.56
CA ARG A 122 16.58 -12.27 11.16
C ARG A 122 17.67 -11.24 10.84
N PRO A 123 18.45 -11.43 9.76
CA PRO A 123 19.58 -10.58 9.44
C PRO A 123 19.13 -9.23 8.90
N LYS A 124 20.02 -8.23 8.96
CA LYS A 124 19.87 -7.00 8.17
C LYS A 124 19.95 -7.34 6.69
N GLY A 125 19.18 -6.62 5.85
CA GLY A 125 19.12 -6.85 4.40
C GLY A 125 17.83 -7.52 3.93
N VAL A 126 16.87 -7.80 4.82
CA VAL A 126 15.54 -8.30 4.47
C VAL A 126 14.50 -7.20 4.62
N TYR A 127 13.75 -6.95 3.56
CA TYR A 127 12.74 -5.89 3.47
C TYR A 127 11.49 -6.40 2.76
N THR A 128 10.35 -5.74 2.92
CA THR A 128 9.25 -5.91 1.98
C THR A 128 9.53 -5.12 0.69
N ALA A 129 8.89 -5.51 -0.41
CA ALA A 129 9.11 -4.85 -1.70
C ALA A 129 8.70 -3.37 -1.68
N GLY A 130 7.56 -3.04 -1.06
CA GLY A 130 7.11 -1.65 -0.93
C GLY A 130 7.95 -0.84 0.04
N GLN A 131 8.48 -1.44 1.11
CA GLN A 131 9.44 -0.77 1.98
C GLN A 131 10.70 -0.39 1.20
N MET A 132 11.26 -1.31 0.41
CA MET A 132 12.41 -1.01 -0.45
C MET A 132 12.08 0.06 -1.48
N GLN A 133 10.90 -0.01 -2.10
CA GLN A 133 10.44 1.00 -3.05
C GLN A 133 10.39 2.41 -2.43
N GLU A 134 9.89 2.54 -1.20
CA GLU A 134 9.88 3.80 -0.46
C GLU A 134 11.31 4.29 -0.20
N MET A 135 12.20 3.40 0.29
CA MET A 135 13.60 3.72 0.57
C MET A 135 14.34 4.18 -0.69
N MET A 136 14.14 3.50 -1.82
CA MET A 136 14.79 3.85 -3.10
C MET A 136 14.24 5.17 -3.66
N ASN A 137 12.92 5.27 -3.78
CA ASN A 137 12.29 6.35 -4.55
C ASN A 137 12.08 7.65 -3.78
N LEU A 138 11.99 7.58 -2.45
CA LEU A 138 11.82 8.78 -1.62
C LEU A 138 13.09 9.17 -0.84
N HIS A 139 14.00 8.22 -0.62
CA HIS A 139 15.19 8.45 0.21
C HIS A 139 16.52 8.17 -0.50
N GLY A 140 16.48 7.79 -1.78
CA GLY A 140 17.70 7.57 -2.59
C GLY A 140 18.55 6.38 -2.15
N PHE A 141 17.96 5.42 -1.43
CA PHE A 141 18.68 4.23 -0.99
C PHE A 141 18.98 3.31 -2.17
N VAL A 142 20.17 2.71 -2.19
CA VAL A 142 20.57 1.71 -3.18
C VAL A 142 20.74 0.35 -2.47
N PRO A 143 19.99 -0.69 -2.86
CA PRO A 143 20.12 -2.01 -2.24
C PRO A 143 21.48 -2.63 -2.54
N GLN A 144 22.02 -3.39 -1.60
CA GLN A 144 23.24 -4.14 -1.82
C GLN A 144 22.95 -5.41 -2.62
N GLY A 145 23.62 -5.58 -3.74
CA GLY A 145 23.49 -6.77 -4.58
C GLY A 145 24.40 -7.94 -4.15
N PRO A 146 24.12 -9.16 -4.61
CA PRO A 146 22.98 -9.58 -5.41
C PRO A 146 21.65 -9.50 -4.65
N VAL A 147 20.54 -9.28 -5.36
CA VAL A 147 19.20 -9.15 -4.78
C VAL A 147 18.36 -10.38 -5.12
N VAL A 148 17.68 -10.93 -4.11
CA VAL A 148 16.64 -11.96 -4.32
C VAL A 148 15.29 -11.34 -4.00
N ILE A 149 14.26 -11.62 -4.80
CA ILE A 149 12.89 -11.17 -4.61
C ILE A 149 11.98 -12.38 -4.55
N LEU A 150 11.29 -12.58 -3.43
CA LEU A 150 10.28 -13.61 -3.28
C LEU A 150 8.91 -13.11 -3.76
N GLY A 151 8.44 -13.68 -4.86
CA GLY A 151 7.20 -13.35 -5.52
C GLY A 151 7.40 -12.56 -6.81
N SER A 152 6.76 -13.02 -7.90
CA SER A 152 6.78 -12.40 -9.23
C SER A 152 5.48 -11.67 -9.57
N GLY A 153 4.73 -11.22 -8.57
CA GLY A 153 3.61 -10.30 -8.75
C GLY A 153 4.08 -8.94 -9.27
N ASP A 154 3.16 -8.00 -9.54
CA ASP A 154 3.50 -6.71 -10.14
C ASP A 154 4.58 -5.95 -9.37
N ILE A 155 4.47 -5.87 -8.02
CA ILE A 155 5.49 -5.16 -7.24
C ILE A 155 6.86 -5.86 -7.30
N GLY A 156 6.90 -7.20 -7.31
CA GLY A 156 8.14 -7.95 -7.45
C GLY A 156 8.83 -7.68 -8.79
N LEU A 157 8.06 -7.67 -9.88
CA LEU A 157 8.56 -7.38 -11.23
C LEU A 157 9.01 -5.93 -11.40
N ILE A 158 8.26 -4.97 -10.85
CA ILE A 158 8.61 -3.54 -10.88
C ILE A 158 9.92 -3.31 -10.13
N MET A 159 10.07 -3.89 -8.94
CA MET A 159 11.29 -3.78 -8.17
C MET A 159 12.47 -4.48 -8.85
N ALA A 160 12.24 -5.64 -9.48
CA ALA A 160 13.27 -6.33 -10.25
C ALA A 160 13.79 -5.46 -11.40
N SER A 161 12.89 -4.83 -12.18
CA SER A 161 13.25 -3.91 -13.26
C SER A 161 14.08 -2.74 -12.73
N GLN A 162 13.56 -2.05 -11.73
CA GLN A 162 14.19 -0.86 -11.18
C GLN A 162 15.60 -1.14 -10.61
N ILE A 163 15.77 -2.29 -9.94
CA ILE A 163 17.06 -2.69 -9.36
C ILE A 163 18.04 -3.14 -10.46
N ALA A 164 17.55 -3.86 -11.48
CA ALA A 164 18.37 -4.28 -12.61
C ALA A 164 18.88 -3.09 -13.43
N GLU A 165 18.06 -2.04 -13.60
CA GLU A 165 18.46 -0.78 -14.24
C GLU A 165 19.61 -0.05 -13.52
N MET A 166 19.84 -0.35 -12.24
CA MET A 166 21.00 0.11 -11.49
C MET A 166 22.26 -0.76 -11.68
N GLY A 167 22.20 -1.77 -12.55
CA GLY A 167 23.30 -2.72 -12.81
C GLY A 167 23.45 -3.79 -11.73
N ILE A 168 22.43 -4.00 -10.87
CA ILE A 168 22.44 -4.98 -9.79
C ILE A 168 21.74 -6.25 -10.27
N SER A 169 22.39 -7.41 -10.10
CA SER A 169 21.79 -8.69 -10.47
C SER A 169 20.62 -9.05 -9.55
N VAL A 170 19.53 -9.54 -10.15
CA VAL A 170 18.28 -9.87 -9.46
C VAL A 170 17.88 -11.32 -9.74
N THR A 171 17.47 -12.04 -8.71
CA THR A 171 16.80 -13.35 -8.85
C THR A 171 15.39 -13.25 -8.29
N LEU A 172 14.39 -13.45 -9.15
CA LEU A 172 12.99 -13.62 -8.76
C LEU A 172 12.74 -15.09 -8.44
N VAL A 173 12.13 -15.36 -7.29
CA VAL A 173 11.69 -16.69 -6.86
C VAL A 173 10.17 -16.70 -6.79
N GLU A 174 9.52 -17.58 -7.54
CA GLU A 174 8.07 -17.68 -7.66
C GLU A 174 7.61 -19.09 -7.28
N GLN A 175 6.66 -19.16 -6.38
CA GLN A 175 6.09 -20.43 -5.89
C GLN A 175 5.28 -21.15 -6.98
N LYS A 176 4.62 -20.39 -7.86
CA LYS A 176 3.82 -20.92 -8.96
C LYS A 176 4.72 -21.39 -10.12
N GLU A 177 4.15 -22.21 -10.97
CA GLU A 177 4.83 -22.66 -12.21
C GLU A 177 5.13 -21.53 -13.19
N ASN A 178 4.30 -20.48 -13.17
CA ASN A 178 4.40 -19.36 -14.10
C ASN A 178 4.58 -18.04 -13.36
N CYS A 179 5.32 -17.14 -13.99
CA CYS A 179 5.45 -15.76 -13.55
C CYS A 179 4.10 -15.07 -13.41
N GLY A 180 3.90 -14.41 -12.29
CA GLY A 180 2.73 -13.58 -12.02
C GLY A 180 2.76 -12.22 -12.72
N GLY A 181 1.98 -11.28 -12.20
CA GLY A 181 1.93 -9.90 -12.64
C GLY A 181 1.36 -9.66 -14.04
N LEU A 182 1.21 -8.41 -14.40
CA LEU A 182 0.70 -7.96 -15.69
C LEU A 182 1.73 -8.17 -16.81
N ALA A 183 1.27 -8.45 -18.03
CA ALA A 183 2.12 -8.67 -19.18
C ALA A 183 3.14 -7.54 -19.42
N ARG A 184 2.76 -6.29 -19.16
CA ARG A 184 3.66 -5.12 -19.28
C ARG A 184 4.84 -5.20 -18.31
N ASN A 185 4.63 -5.66 -17.08
CA ASN A 185 5.66 -5.75 -16.05
C ASN A 185 6.58 -6.95 -16.28
N ARG A 186 6.07 -8.04 -16.87
CA ARG A 186 6.88 -9.22 -17.25
C ARG A 186 7.92 -8.94 -18.35
N ARG A 187 7.84 -7.79 -19.02
CA ARG A 187 8.83 -7.39 -20.04
C ARG A 187 10.23 -7.27 -19.47
N CYS A 188 10.38 -6.95 -18.18
CA CYS A 188 11.68 -6.86 -17.52
C CYS A 188 12.46 -8.19 -17.55
N LEU A 189 11.78 -9.35 -17.67
CA LEU A 189 12.42 -10.66 -17.76
C LEU A 189 13.22 -10.89 -19.04
N LYS A 190 13.18 -9.94 -19.99
CA LYS A 190 14.07 -9.94 -21.18
C LYS A 190 15.47 -9.40 -20.85
N ASP A 191 15.62 -8.74 -19.70
CA ASP A 191 16.90 -8.27 -19.21
C ASP A 191 17.70 -9.45 -18.64
N ASN A 192 18.89 -9.66 -19.16
CA ASN A 192 19.78 -10.76 -18.76
C ASN A 192 20.26 -10.67 -17.31
N SER A 193 20.13 -9.53 -16.67
CA SER A 193 20.44 -9.35 -15.24
C SER A 193 19.35 -9.86 -14.30
N ILE A 194 18.16 -10.23 -14.84
CA ILE A 194 17.03 -10.75 -14.07
C ILE A 194 16.84 -12.24 -14.35
N ARG A 195 17.09 -13.08 -13.33
CA ARG A 195 16.83 -14.51 -13.37
C ARG A 195 15.48 -14.81 -12.73
N LEU A 196 14.64 -15.62 -13.36
CA LEU A 196 13.38 -16.11 -12.79
C LEU A 196 13.52 -17.61 -12.48
N ILE A 197 13.13 -18.00 -11.25
CA ILE A 197 13.03 -19.38 -10.79
C ILE A 197 11.57 -19.59 -10.37
N CYS A 198 10.86 -20.46 -11.09
CA CYS A 198 9.48 -20.84 -10.79
C CYS A 198 9.41 -22.16 -10.02
N SER A 199 8.23 -22.48 -9.49
CA SER A 199 7.93 -23.69 -8.69
C SER A 199 8.83 -23.85 -7.48
N GLN A 200 9.29 -22.73 -6.91
CA GLN A 200 10.17 -22.69 -5.74
C GLN A 200 9.71 -21.60 -4.76
N THR A 201 10.01 -21.80 -3.50
CA THR A 201 9.91 -20.77 -2.47
C THR A 201 11.20 -20.66 -1.69
N ILE A 202 11.27 -19.75 -0.74
CA ILE A 202 12.39 -19.64 0.20
C ILE A 202 12.01 -20.37 1.49
N ASP A 203 12.78 -21.36 1.88
CA ASP A 203 12.59 -22.13 3.10
C ASP A 203 13.37 -21.56 4.28
N ALA A 204 14.54 -20.97 4.00
CA ALA A 204 15.35 -20.40 5.07
C ALA A 204 16.17 -19.19 4.59
N VAL A 205 16.47 -18.31 5.55
CA VAL A 205 17.34 -17.13 5.40
C VAL A 205 18.64 -17.36 6.19
N GLU A 206 19.77 -17.08 5.58
CA GLU A 206 21.11 -17.28 6.16
C GLU A 206 21.83 -15.96 6.40
N GLY A 207 22.59 -15.88 7.49
CA GLY A 207 23.47 -14.77 7.81
C GLY A 207 23.20 -14.15 9.18
N SER A 208 24.25 -13.60 9.79
CA SER A 208 24.23 -12.84 11.04
C SER A 208 25.52 -12.04 11.16
N PRO A 209 25.47 -10.73 11.40
CA PRO A 209 24.28 -9.85 11.56
C PRO A 209 23.62 -9.44 10.22
N ALA A 210 24.25 -9.72 9.08
CA ALA A 210 23.78 -9.34 7.76
C ALA A 210 23.45 -10.58 6.92
N LEU A 211 22.52 -10.41 5.96
CA LEU A 211 22.11 -11.44 5.01
C LEU A 211 23.30 -11.87 4.15
N THR A 212 23.47 -13.19 4.02
CA THR A 212 24.49 -13.79 3.15
C THR A 212 23.87 -14.66 2.06
N GLY A 213 22.64 -15.11 2.24
CA GLY A 213 21.93 -15.93 1.27
C GLY A 213 20.59 -16.44 1.76
N CYS A 214 19.93 -17.21 0.90
CA CYS A 214 18.71 -17.95 1.22
C CYS A 214 18.75 -19.35 0.63
N CYS A 215 18.01 -20.28 1.25
CA CYS A 215 17.80 -21.64 0.77
C CYS A 215 16.42 -21.72 0.13
N LEU A 216 16.36 -22.32 -1.06
CA LEU A 216 15.11 -22.61 -1.77
C LEU A 216 14.51 -23.94 -1.31
N SER A 217 13.22 -24.14 -1.55
CA SER A 217 12.50 -25.39 -1.23
C SER A 217 13.04 -26.63 -1.94
N GLY A 218 13.72 -26.45 -3.07
CA GLY A 218 14.45 -27.51 -3.77
C GLY A 218 15.82 -27.86 -3.19
N GLY A 219 16.25 -27.19 -2.10
CA GLY A 219 17.54 -27.39 -1.46
C GLY A 219 18.69 -26.53 -2.02
N ASP A 220 18.48 -25.85 -3.12
CA ASP A 220 19.49 -24.95 -3.68
C ASP A 220 19.70 -23.71 -2.81
N LYS A 221 20.94 -23.21 -2.78
CA LYS A 221 21.30 -21.99 -2.09
C LYS A 221 21.59 -20.87 -3.06
N ILE A 222 21.10 -19.67 -2.75
CA ILE A 222 21.36 -18.46 -3.49
C ILE A 222 22.04 -17.44 -2.59
N ALA A 223 23.26 -17.03 -2.93
CA ALA A 223 23.94 -15.95 -2.24
C ALA A 223 23.25 -14.61 -2.57
N CYS A 224 22.93 -13.84 -1.55
CA CYS A 224 22.35 -12.49 -1.71
C CYS A 224 22.69 -11.60 -0.51
N ARG A 225 22.70 -10.29 -0.76
CA ARG A 225 22.88 -9.27 0.27
C ARG A 225 21.58 -8.55 0.60
N THR A 226 20.60 -8.63 -0.30
CA THR A 226 19.25 -8.08 -0.10
C THR A 226 18.21 -9.13 -0.49
N LEU A 227 17.23 -9.33 0.38
CA LEU A 227 16.03 -10.12 0.12
C LEU A 227 14.80 -9.24 0.21
N LEU A 228 14.01 -9.19 -0.87
CA LEU A 228 12.72 -8.50 -0.90
C LEU A 228 11.58 -9.50 -0.82
N ILE A 229 10.64 -9.24 0.07
CA ILE A 229 9.42 -10.03 0.23
C ILE A 229 8.30 -9.33 -0.55
N ALA A 230 7.84 -9.95 -1.62
CA ALA A 230 6.72 -9.54 -2.47
C ALA A 230 5.59 -10.60 -2.42
N ALA A 231 5.33 -11.15 -1.24
CA ALA A 231 4.47 -12.32 -1.02
C ALA A 231 2.98 -11.98 -0.90
N GLY A 232 2.56 -10.77 -1.21
CA GLY A 232 1.17 -10.34 -1.21
C GLY A 232 0.84 -9.23 -0.23
N LEU A 233 -0.42 -8.80 -0.28
CA LEU A 233 -0.98 -7.71 0.50
C LEU A 233 -2.12 -8.20 1.37
N VAL A 234 -2.23 -7.65 2.58
CA VAL A 234 -3.32 -7.89 3.52
C VAL A 234 -4.06 -6.56 3.75
N PRO A 235 -5.39 -6.53 3.60
CA PRO A 235 -6.18 -5.35 3.92
C PRO A 235 -5.92 -4.83 5.33
N GLU A 236 -5.71 -3.51 5.49
CA GLU A 236 -5.44 -2.90 6.79
C GLU A 236 -6.77 -2.54 7.47
N ARG A 237 -7.20 -3.40 8.39
CA ARG A 237 -8.47 -3.31 9.11
C ARG A 237 -8.31 -3.30 10.63
N GLY A 238 -7.11 -3.05 11.13
CA GLY A 238 -6.82 -3.12 12.57
C GLY A 238 -7.77 -2.27 13.43
N LEU A 239 -8.18 -1.11 12.94
CA LEU A 239 -9.15 -0.23 13.63
C LEU A 239 -10.56 -0.84 13.80
N LEU A 240 -10.88 -1.92 13.09
CA LEU A 240 -12.21 -2.56 13.13
C LEU A 240 -12.27 -3.76 14.09
N ALA A 241 -11.15 -4.17 14.67
CA ALA A 241 -11.07 -5.40 15.46
C ALA A 241 -12.10 -5.44 16.60
N GLU A 242 -12.38 -4.28 17.22
CA GLU A 242 -13.34 -4.15 18.32
C GLU A 242 -14.67 -3.50 17.91
N LEU A 243 -14.72 -2.89 16.73
CA LEU A 243 -15.84 -2.08 16.27
C LEU A 243 -16.88 -2.87 15.48
N GLY A 244 -16.47 -3.94 14.79
CA GLY A 244 -17.32 -4.65 13.86
C GLY A 244 -17.66 -3.81 12.62
N MET A 245 -18.87 -4.02 12.07
CA MET A 245 -19.36 -3.36 10.86
C MET A 245 -20.65 -2.57 11.11
N PRO A 246 -20.60 -1.47 11.86
CA PRO A 246 -21.78 -0.65 12.12
C PRO A 246 -22.27 0.05 10.84
N SER A 247 -23.56 0.38 10.78
CA SER A 247 -24.22 0.97 9.60
C SER A 247 -23.63 2.32 9.15
N TRP A 248 -22.97 3.03 10.06
CA TRP A 248 -22.30 4.31 9.80
C TRP A 248 -20.85 4.16 9.31
N LEU A 249 -20.34 2.94 9.17
CA LEU A 249 -19.01 2.64 8.64
C LEU A 249 -19.12 2.18 7.19
N GLN A 250 -18.19 2.66 6.38
CA GLN A 250 -17.92 2.16 5.03
C GLN A 250 -16.42 1.95 4.86
N MET A 251 -16.06 0.95 4.08
CA MET A 251 -14.66 0.71 3.68
C MET A 251 -14.51 0.95 2.20
N CYS A 252 -13.37 1.47 1.76
CA CYS A 252 -13.04 1.61 0.35
C CYS A 252 -11.55 1.43 0.07
N GLY A 253 -11.25 1.11 -1.19
CA GLY A 253 -9.90 0.82 -1.62
C GLY A 253 -9.34 -0.48 -1.04
N SER A 254 -8.02 -0.58 -0.93
CA SER A 254 -7.35 -1.84 -0.59
C SER A 254 -7.57 -2.34 0.84
N CYS A 255 -8.14 -1.55 1.73
CA CYS A 255 -8.61 -2.05 3.02
C CYS A 255 -9.94 -2.84 2.91
N ASN A 256 -10.70 -2.62 1.84
CA ASN A 256 -11.89 -3.39 1.50
C ASN A 256 -11.54 -4.54 0.55
N THR A 257 -11.03 -4.22 -0.62
CA THR A 257 -10.61 -5.18 -1.66
C THR A 257 -9.30 -4.71 -2.27
N VAL A 258 -8.34 -5.62 -2.39
CA VAL A 258 -7.07 -5.31 -3.07
C VAL A 258 -7.33 -5.28 -4.58
N TYR A 259 -7.29 -4.09 -5.15
CA TYR A 259 -7.48 -3.86 -6.58
C TYR A 259 -6.16 -4.00 -7.34
N PRO A 260 -6.19 -4.49 -8.58
CA PRO A 260 -4.99 -4.59 -9.42
C PRO A 260 -4.50 -3.23 -9.94
N THR A 261 -5.33 -2.18 -9.91
CA THR A 261 -4.99 -0.86 -10.43
C THR A 261 -5.45 0.27 -9.50
N ALA A 262 -4.77 1.42 -9.58
CA ALA A 262 -5.11 2.60 -8.79
C ALA A 262 -6.46 3.21 -9.21
N GLU A 263 -6.84 3.08 -10.48
CA GLU A 263 -8.13 3.54 -11.00
C GLU A 263 -9.29 2.81 -10.32
N GLY A 264 -9.15 1.48 -10.12
CA GLY A 264 -10.13 0.69 -9.38
C GLY A 264 -10.27 1.17 -7.93
N VAL A 265 -9.14 1.43 -7.26
CA VAL A 265 -9.09 2.00 -5.91
C VAL A 265 -9.79 3.37 -5.86
N THR A 266 -9.50 4.25 -6.83
CA THR A 266 -10.07 5.60 -6.92
C THR A 266 -11.59 5.55 -7.16
N ALA A 267 -12.05 4.67 -8.06
CA ALA A 267 -13.46 4.49 -8.35
C ALA A 267 -14.24 3.98 -7.13
N ASP A 268 -13.66 3.08 -6.36
CA ASP A 268 -14.26 2.56 -5.12
C ASP A 268 -14.37 3.66 -4.06
N GLY A 269 -13.30 4.45 -3.87
CA GLY A 269 -13.32 5.62 -2.99
C GLY A 269 -14.42 6.62 -3.35
N ARG A 270 -14.58 6.93 -4.64
CA ARG A 270 -15.63 7.83 -5.13
C ARG A 270 -17.03 7.33 -4.77
N LYS A 271 -17.29 6.04 -4.96
CA LYS A 271 -18.57 5.42 -4.58
C LYS A 271 -18.84 5.55 -3.08
N ALA A 272 -17.83 5.28 -2.25
CA ALA A 272 -17.95 5.38 -0.79
C ALA A 272 -18.25 6.80 -0.33
N GLY A 273 -17.62 7.83 -0.92
CA GLY A 273 -17.88 9.24 -0.60
C GLY A 273 -19.32 9.65 -0.87
N ILE A 274 -19.84 9.31 -2.07
CA ILE A 274 -21.23 9.60 -2.46
C ILE A 274 -22.19 8.88 -1.51
N ALA A 275 -22.00 7.58 -1.26
CA ALA A 275 -22.88 6.78 -0.42
C ALA A 275 -22.90 7.25 1.03
N ALA A 276 -21.77 7.66 1.61
CA ALA A 276 -21.70 8.22 2.96
C ALA A 276 -22.56 9.49 3.09
N PHE A 277 -22.49 10.39 2.11
CA PHE A 277 -23.29 11.61 2.13
C PHE A 277 -24.78 11.33 1.90
N GLN A 278 -25.13 10.39 1.04
CA GLN A 278 -26.53 9.98 0.84
C GLN A 278 -27.16 9.44 2.11
N LYS A 279 -26.43 8.65 2.90
CA LYS A 279 -26.90 8.16 4.23
C LYS A 279 -27.19 9.31 5.19
N ILE A 280 -26.34 10.36 5.23
CA ILE A 280 -26.59 11.53 6.08
C ILE A 280 -27.88 12.23 5.68
N ARG A 281 -28.17 12.29 4.40
CA ARG A 281 -29.39 12.93 3.86
C ARG A 281 -30.65 12.07 3.97
N GLY A 282 -30.56 10.87 4.56
CA GLY A 282 -31.70 9.94 4.64
C GLY A 282 -32.16 9.39 3.30
N LYS A 283 -31.28 9.31 2.31
CA LYS A 283 -31.55 8.80 0.96
C LYS A 283 -31.13 7.34 0.74
N LEU A 284 -30.59 6.70 1.77
CA LEU A 284 -30.18 5.29 1.81
C LEU A 284 -30.60 4.67 3.15
#